data_63fc61e23924cbc46187f6720239f79e
#
_entry.id   63fc61e23924cbc46187f6720239f79e
#
_cell.length_a   1.000
_cell.length_b   1.000
_cell.length_c   1.000
_cell.angle_alpha   90.00
_cell.angle_beta   90.00
_cell.angle_gamma   90.00
#
_symmetry.space_group_name_H-M   'P 1'
#
loop_
_entity.id
_entity.type
_entity.pdbx_description
1 polymer ?
#
loop_
_entity_poly.entity_id
_entity_poly.type
_entity_poly.pdbx_seq_one_letter_code
_entity_poly.pdbx_strand_id
1 'polypeptide(L)'
;GDGALGDIGFQNLSKVILQNRPNVKGLMLDTQVYSNTGGQNSDSSNMLGGYDMNQFGRASQGKLTEKKSVSEILTSGHGSPYVAQVSMANAAKMYKCMLDGLQYRGTAFFQAYTTCQPEHGVADDKSALQAKLARDSRGMPEFVYDPQVSELHNECLDLKGNPSLKNDWWEASYSDKEKYNYTVAHWATTEARFRKHLKKIPGAAASESLFLDDMLACLTQ
;
A
#
# COMPACT_ATOMS: atom_id res chain seq x y z
N GLY A 1 -5.50 4.36 12.41
CA GLY A 1 -5.23 3.19 11.59
C GLY A 1 -6.14 3.12 10.38
N ASP A 2 -5.82 2.24 9.46
CA ASP A 2 -6.58 2.02 8.21
C ASP A 2 -8.03 1.62 8.46
N GLY A 3 -8.31 0.70 9.38
CA GLY A 3 -9.68 0.33 9.74
C GLY A 3 -10.50 1.49 10.31
N ALA A 4 -9.88 2.39 11.06
CA ALA A 4 -10.58 3.55 11.60
C ALA A 4 -10.90 4.60 10.53
N LEU A 5 -9.96 4.95 9.66
CA LEU A 5 -10.13 6.01 8.67
C LEU A 5 -10.57 5.50 7.29
N GLY A 6 -10.18 4.29 6.91
CA GLY A 6 -10.53 3.70 5.63
C GLY A 6 -11.87 2.99 5.61
N ASP A 7 -12.30 2.45 6.75
CA ASP A 7 -13.53 1.65 6.87
C ASP A 7 -14.60 2.40 7.67
N ILE A 8 -14.63 2.23 9.00
CA ILE A 8 -15.70 2.73 9.87
C ILE A 8 -15.82 4.25 9.84
N GLY A 9 -14.70 4.98 9.84
CA GLY A 9 -14.66 6.43 9.86
C GLY A 9 -14.57 7.09 8.49
N PHE A 10 -14.58 6.33 7.39
CA PHE A 10 -14.34 6.88 6.05
C PHE A 10 -15.34 7.98 5.66
N GLN A 11 -16.60 7.82 6.00
CA GLN A 11 -17.62 8.84 5.74
C GLN A 11 -17.27 10.18 6.41
N ASN A 12 -16.83 10.14 7.66
CA ASN A 12 -16.42 11.34 8.40
C ASN A 12 -15.13 11.93 7.85
N LEU A 13 -14.15 11.08 7.51
CA LEU A 13 -12.92 11.50 6.84
C LEU A 13 -13.23 12.23 5.54
N SER A 14 -14.03 11.63 4.66
CA SER A 14 -14.47 12.23 3.40
C SER A 14 -15.11 13.61 3.62
N LYS A 15 -15.99 13.74 4.60
CA LYS A 15 -16.64 15.02 4.93
C LYS A 15 -15.64 16.07 5.40
N VAL A 16 -14.68 15.69 6.24
CA VAL A 16 -13.64 16.61 6.75
C VAL A 16 -12.72 17.06 5.60
N ILE A 17 -12.31 16.16 4.75
CA ILE A 17 -11.49 16.46 3.59
C ILE A 17 -12.21 17.41 2.63
N LEU A 18 -13.48 17.13 2.32
CA LEU A 18 -14.29 17.96 1.43
C LEU A 18 -14.44 19.42 1.94
N GLN A 19 -14.44 19.63 3.26
CA GLN A 19 -14.51 20.96 3.85
C GLN A 19 -13.24 21.80 3.60
N ASN A 20 -12.15 21.18 3.24
CA ASN A 20 -10.85 21.78 2.90
C ASN A 20 -10.37 22.85 3.91
N ARG A 21 -10.51 22.57 5.19
CA ARG A 21 -10.13 23.53 6.26
C ARG A 21 -8.61 23.60 6.40
N PRO A 22 -8.02 24.81 6.48
CA PRO A 22 -6.56 24.98 6.43
C PRO A 22 -5.80 24.33 7.60
N ASN A 23 -6.44 24.15 8.74
CA ASN A 23 -5.79 23.65 9.96
C ASN A 23 -6.09 22.17 10.23
N VAL A 24 -6.69 21.46 9.29
CA VAL A 24 -6.99 20.03 9.45
C VAL A 24 -6.01 19.20 8.64
N LYS A 25 -5.24 18.37 9.33
CA LYS A 25 -4.26 17.46 8.75
C LYS A 25 -4.56 16.04 9.26
N GLY A 26 -4.81 15.12 8.35
CA GLY A 26 -5.12 13.72 8.66
C GLY A 26 -3.93 12.81 8.37
N LEU A 27 -3.58 11.94 9.32
CA LEU A 27 -2.59 10.88 9.11
C LEU A 27 -3.25 9.52 9.34
N MET A 28 -3.24 8.69 8.32
CA MET A 28 -3.61 7.29 8.40
C MET A 28 -2.36 6.41 8.40
N LEU A 29 -2.17 5.65 9.46
CA LEU A 29 -1.20 4.56 9.47
C LEU A 29 -1.86 3.34 8.83
N ASP A 30 -1.42 3.01 7.62
CA ASP A 30 -1.97 1.89 6.84
C ASP A 30 -1.18 0.62 7.13
N THR A 31 -1.66 -0.14 8.10
CA THR A 31 -1.12 -1.46 8.45
C THR A 31 -1.74 -2.58 7.61
N GLN A 32 -2.70 -2.26 6.76
CA GLN A 32 -3.41 -3.20 5.88
C GLN A 32 -4.12 -4.33 6.65
N VAL A 33 -4.49 -4.08 7.91
CA VAL A 33 -5.13 -5.05 8.79
C VAL A 33 -5.65 -4.37 10.07
N TYR A 34 -6.72 -4.87 10.67
CA TYR A 34 -7.07 -4.53 12.06
C TYR A 34 -6.09 -5.21 13.01
N SER A 35 -4.94 -4.61 13.22
CA SER A 35 -3.81 -5.22 13.95
C SER A 35 -4.12 -5.44 15.43
N ASN A 36 -4.62 -4.41 16.10
CA ASN A 36 -4.76 -4.40 17.56
C ASN A 36 -5.83 -5.36 18.08
N THR A 37 -6.80 -5.72 17.26
CA THR A 37 -7.90 -6.62 17.64
C THR A 37 -7.65 -8.08 17.28
N GLY A 38 -6.47 -8.42 16.75
CA GLY A 38 -6.05 -9.79 16.47
C GLY A 38 -6.10 -10.18 14.99
N GLY A 39 -5.87 -9.23 14.08
CA GLY A 39 -5.65 -9.55 12.67
C GLY A 39 -6.91 -9.86 11.87
N GLN A 40 -7.89 -8.97 11.88
CA GLN A 40 -9.04 -9.04 10.97
C GLN A 40 -8.73 -8.30 9.67
N ASN A 41 -9.35 -8.72 8.57
CA ASN A 41 -9.31 -7.99 7.32
C ASN A 41 -9.91 -6.59 7.46
N SER A 42 -9.17 -5.57 7.05
CA SER A 42 -9.70 -4.23 6.76
C SER A 42 -9.96 -4.08 5.27
N ASP A 43 -10.62 -3.01 4.85
CA ASP A 43 -10.72 -2.69 3.42
C ASP A 43 -9.34 -2.40 2.81
N SER A 44 -8.39 -1.93 3.62
CA SER A 44 -6.98 -1.75 3.21
C SER A 44 -6.18 -3.05 3.12
N SER A 45 -6.68 -4.17 3.62
CA SER A 45 -5.98 -5.46 3.49
C SER A 45 -5.85 -5.85 2.03
N ASN A 46 -4.70 -6.38 1.68
CA ASN A 46 -4.47 -6.87 0.33
C ASN A 46 -5.30 -8.12 0.03
N MET A 47 -5.73 -8.25 -1.21
CA MET A 47 -6.36 -9.47 -1.70
C MET A 47 -5.48 -10.69 -1.40
N LEU A 48 -6.09 -11.79 -1.04
CA LEU A 48 -5.45 -13.06 -0.67
C LEU A 48 -4.60 -13.02 0.60
N GLY A 49 -4.57 -11.91 1.34
CA GLY A 49 -3.95 -11.85 2.65
C GLY A 49 -4.73 -12.70 3.67
N GLY A 50 -4.01 -13.54 4.42
CA GLY A 50 -4.54 -14.29 5.56
C GLY A 50 -3.94 -13.78 6.87
N TYR A 51 -4.78 -13.60 7.87
CA TYR A 51 -4.42 -13.03 9.18
C TYR A 51 -4.94 -13.92 10.29
N ASP A 52 -4.53 -13.69 11.53
CA ASP A 52 -4.85 -14.58 12.65
C ASP A 52 -6.35 -14.81 12.85
N MET A 53 -7.16 -13.78 12.73
CA MET A 53 -8.62 -13.91 12.85
C MET A 53 -9.34 -14.18 11.52
N ASN A 54 -8.62 -14.05 10.40
CA ASN A 54 -9.12 -14.35 9.05
C ASN A 54 -8.19 -15.33 8.34
N GLN A 55 -7.98 -16.48 8.99
CA GLN A 55 -7.09 -17.51 8.49
C GLN A 55 -7.61 -18.18 7.22
N PHE A 56 -6.67 -18.68 6.44
CA PHE A 56 -7.01 -19.60 5.36
C PHE A 56 -7.63 -20.86 5.92
N GLY A 57 -8.69 -21.29 5.30
CA GLY A 57 -9.38 -22.52 5.61
C GLY A 57 -9.77 -23.28 4.35
N ARG A 58 -10.54 -24.34 4.53
CA ARG A 58 -11.06 -25.12 3.40
C ARG A 58 -12.08 -24.33 2.57
N ALA A 59 -12.77 -23.38 3.19
CA ALA A 59 -13.82 -22.56 2.60
C ALA A 59 -13.41 -21.11 2.40
N SER A 60 -12.27 -20.65 2.94
CA SER A 60 -11.80 -19.26 2.84
C SER A 60 -10.34 -19.24 2.41
N GLN A 61 -10.01 -18.43 1.42
CA GLN A 61 -8.67 -18.28 0.86
C GLN A 61 -8.08 -16.89 1.16
N GLY A 62 -8.38 -16.33 2.33
CA GLY A 62 -8.04 -14.98 2.69
C GLY A 62 -9.06 -13.96 2.18
N LYS A 63 -8.67 -12.70 2.10
CA LYS A 63 -9.53 -11.64 1.57
C LYS A 63 -9.69 -11.79 0.05
N LEU A 64 -10.92 -11.87 -0.44
CA LEU A 64 -11.22 -12.05 -1.87
C LEU A 64 -11.60 -10.73 -2.58
N THR A 65 -11.70 -9.63 -1.83
CA THR A 65 -11.99 -8.31 -2.39
C THR A 65 -10.71 -7.50 -2.53
N GLU A 66 -10.72 -6.56 -3.46
CA GLU A 66 -9.60 -5.65 -3.69
C GLU A 66 -9.29 -4.77 -2.47
N LYS A 67 -8.08 -4.21 -2.44
CA LYS A 67 -7.68 -3.20 -1.48
C LYS A 67 -8.38 -1.87 -1.80
N LYS A 68 -9.01 -1.27 -0.78
CA LYS A 68 -9.49 0.11 -0.91
C LYS A 68 -8.32 1.09 -0.93
N SER A 69 -8.21 1.87 -1.98
CA SER A 69 -7.19 2.92 -2.12
C SER A 69 -7.74 4.26 -1.61
N VAL A 70 -7.62 4.50 -0.31
CA VAL A 70 -8.18 5.70 0.34
C VAL A 70 -7.58 6.98 -0.24
N SER A 71 -6.27 7.01 -0.42
CA SER A 71 -5.58 8.18 -1.00
C SER A 71 -6.07 8.49 -2.41
N GLU A 72 -6.26 7.49 -3.28
CA GLU A 72 -6.77 7.69 -4.64
C GLU A 72 -8.21 8.18 -4.64
N ILE A 73 -9.06 7.66 -3.76
CA ILE A 73 -10.44 8.14 -3.62
C ILE A 73 -10.44 9.63 -3.24
N LEU A 74 -9.57 10.03 -2.32
CA LEU A 74 -9.51 11.43 -1.87
C LEU A 74 -8.94 12.36 -2.94
N THR A 75 -8.01 11.92 -3.78
CA THR A 75 -7.53 12.73 -4.90
C THR A 75 -8.57 12.85 -6.01
N SER A 76 -9.26 11.77 -6.34
CA SER A 76 -10.18 11.74 -7.48
C SER A 76 -11.55 12.34 -7.17
N GLY A 77 -12.04 12.18 -5.92
CA GLY A 77 -13.40 12.56 -5.54
C GLY A 77 -13.55 13.89 -4.83
N HIS A 78 -12.47 14.49 -4.32
CA HIS A 78 -12.54 15.68 -3.47
C HIS A 78 -11.86 16.92 -4.06
N GLY A 79 -10.93 16.76 -4.99
CA GLY A 79 -10.35 17.82 -5.83
C GLY A 79 -9.48 18.88 -5.16
N SER A 80 -9.59 19.06 -3.86
CA SER A 80 -8.95 20.18 -3.15
C SER A 80 -7.95 19.81 -2.04
N PRO A 81 -7.85 18.57 -1.53
CA PRO A 81 -6.87 18.27 -0.50
C PRO A 81 -5.48 18.04 -1.09
N TYR A 82 -4.46 18.38 -0.30
CA TYR A 82 -3.13 17.81 -0.51
C TYR A 82 -3.16 16.35 -0.02
N VAL A 83 -2.69 15.41 -0.84
CA VAL A 83 -2.66 13.99 -0.47
C VAL A 83 -1.27 13.42 -0.72
N ALA A 84 -0.71 12.71 0.25
CA ALA A 84 0.54 11.98 0.09
C ALA A 84 0.40 10.54 0.58
N GLN A 85 0.65 9.58 -0.32
CA GLN A 85 0.83 8.17 0.00
C GLN A 85 2.32 7.89 0.07
N VAL A 86 2.81 7.57 1.25
CA VAL A 86 4.24 7.51 1.58
C VAL A 86 4.58 6.29 2.43
N SER A 87 5.87 6.00 2.54
CA SER A 87 6.36 4.92 3.39
C SER A 87 7.78 5.18 3.87
N MET A 88 8.27 4.33 4.76
CA MET A 88 9.68 4.34 5.19
C MET A 88 10.65 3.83 4.11
N ALA A 89 10.16 3.43 2.93
CA ALA A 89 11.03 3.09 1.80
C ALA A 89 11.94 4.27 1.38
N ASN A 90 11.43 5.51 1.57
CA ASN A 90 12.21 6.74 1.38
C ASN A 90 11.83 7.75 2.48
N ALA A 91 12.54 7.69 3.59
CA ALA A 91 12.28 8.57 4.75
C ALA A 91 12.44 10.07 4.40
N ALA A 92 13.39 10.43 3.55
CA ALA A 92 13.59 11.83 3.13
C ALA A 92 12.41 12.35 2.32
N LYS A 93 11.89 11.54 1.38
CA LYS A 93 10.68 11.88 0.63
C LYS A 93 9.47 11.99 1.56
N MET A 94 9.28 11.02 2.45
CA MET A 94 8.18 11.02 3.42
C MET A 94 8.21 12.31 4.27
N TYR A 95 9.37 12.66 4.82
CA TYR A 95 9.55 13.87 5.61
C TYR A 95 9.20 15.14 4.81
N LYS A 96 9.74 15.24 3.58
CA LYS A 96 9.43 16.38 2.70
C LYS A 96 7.95 16.49 2.40
N CYS A 97 7.31 15.40 1.99
CA CYS A 97 5.87 15.40 1.68
C CYS A 97 5.01 15.79 2.89
N MET A 98 5.38 15.33 4.09
CA MET A 98 4.68 15.73 5.31
C MET A 98 4.85 17.23 5.60
N LEU A 99 6.04 17.80 5.42
CA LEU A 99 6.26 19.24 5.60
C LEU A 99 5.45 20.06 4.59
N ASP A 100 5.49 19.69 3.31
CA ASP A 100 4.74 20.36 2.25
C ASP A 100 3.23 20.36 2.57
N GLY A 101 2.68 19.21 2.95
CA GLY A 101 1.28 19.10 3.33
C GLY A 101 0.91 19.83 4.63
N LEU A 102 1.83 19.94 5.60
CA LEU A 102 1.61 20.75 6.80
C LEU A 102 1.55 22.26 6.47
N GLN A 103 2.30 22.71 5.48
CA GLN A 103 2.32 24.10 5.01
C GLN A 103 1.15 24.41 4.06
N TYR A 104 0.56 23.40 3.44
CA TYR A 104 -0.58 23.56 2.53
C TYR A 104 -1.74 24.29 3.23
N ARG A 105 -2.32 25.32 2.58
CA ARG A 105 -3.43 26.13 3.11
C ARG A 105 -4.81 25.50 2.91
N GLY A 106 -4.91 24.20 3.05
CA GLY A 106 -6.14 23.44 2.98
C GLY A 106 -6.01 22.19 3.83
N THR A 107 -6.95 21.28 3.71
CA THR A 107 -6.85 19.98 4.36
C THR A 107 -5.76 19.16 3.68
N ALA A 108 -4.87 18.54 4.45
CA ALA A 108 -3.91 17.58 3.94
C ALA A 108 -4.17 16.19 4.54
N PHE A 109 -3.98 15.16 3.72
CA PHE A 109 -4.11 13.78 4.14
C PHE A 109 -2.85 12.99 3.79
N PHE A 110 -2.37 12.23 4.77
CA PHE A 110 -1.20 11.39 4.63
C PHE A 110 -1.60 9.94 4.87
N GLN A 111 -1.38 9.08 3.90
CA GLN A 111 -1.46 7.63 4.07
C GLN A 111 -0.03 7.08 4.17
N ALA A 112 0.38 6.68 5.36
CA ALA A 112 1.69 6.12 5.60
C ALA A 112 1.58 4.59 5.70
N TYR A 113 2.14 3.88 4.71
CA TYR A 113 2.27 2.43 4.80
C TYR A 113 3.16 2.06 5.99
N THR A 114 2.65 1.18 6.83
CA THR A 114 3.32 0.71 8.03
C THR A 114 3.20 -0.81 8.12
N THR A 115 4.32 -1.50 8.15
CA THR A 115 4.33 -2.95 8.31
C THR A 115 3.81 -3.34 9.70
N CYS A 116 2.81 -4.18 9.75
CA CYS A 116 2.41 -4.87 10.97
C CYS A 116 3.21 -6.17 11.06
N GLN A 117 4.30 -6.20 11.82
CA GLN A 117 5.21 -7.34 11.84
C GLN A 117 4.52 -8.67 12.18
N PRO A 118 3.72 -8.78 13.26
CA PRO A 118 3.06 -10.04 13.59
C PRO A 118 2.11 -10.51 12.48
N GLU A 119 1.22 -9.62 12.01
CA GLU A 119 0.17 -9.99 11.06
C GLU A 119 0.67 -10.20 9.63
N HIS A 120 1.69 -9.44 9.23
CA HIS A 120 2.36 -9.69 7.95
C HIS A 120 3.33 -10.88 8.02
N GLY A 121 3.73 -11.27 9.22
CA GLY A 121 4.66 -12.36 9.46
C GLY A 121 6.08 -12.04 8.99
N VAL A 122 6.56 -10.84 9.36
CA VAL A 122 7.93 -10.36 9.08
C VAL A 122 8.66 -10.06 10.38
N ALA A 123 10.00 -10.09 10.35
CA ALA A 123 10.81 -9.79 11.52
C ALA A 123 10.75 -8.30 11.89
N ASP A 124 10.90 -7.98 13.17
CA ASP A 124 10.74 -6.63 13.72
C ASP A 124 11.72 -5.61 13.13
N ASP A 125 12.92 -6.04 12.76
CA ASP A 125 13.96 -5.20 12.16
C ASP A 125 13.79 -4.97 10.64
N LYS A 126 12.73 -5.52 10.02
CA LYS A 126 12.54 -5.51 8.57
C LYS A 126 11.54 -4.48 8.05
N SER A 127 10.96 -3.63 8.90
CA SER A 127 9.89 -2.69 8.48
C SER A 127 10.30 -1.78 7.32
N ALA A 128 11.49 -1.18 7.36
CA ALA A 128 11.94 -0.29 6.29
C ALA A 128 12.25 -1.07 5.00
N LEU A 129 12.84 -2.26 5.12
CA LEU A 129 13.06 -3.16 3.98
C LEU A 129 11.72 -3.56 3.36
N GLN A 130 10.76 -3.96 4.18
CA GLN A 130 9.43 -4.38 3.70
C GLN A 130 8.69 -3.24 3.00
N ALA A 131 8.76 -2.02 3.52
CA ALA A 131 8.22 -0.84 2.86
C ALA A 131 8.88 -0.61 1.48
N LYS A 132 10.20 -0.80 1.39
CA LYS A 132 10.92 -0.71 0.11
C LYS A 132 10.45 -1.78 -0.89
N LEU A 133 10.32 -3.02 -0.45
CA LEU A 133 9.86 -4.12 -1.30
C LEU A 133 8.42 -3.91 -1.78
N ALA A 134 7.54 -3.42 -0.91
CA ALA A 134 6.15 -3.10 -1.26
C ALA A 134 6.07 -1.98 -2.31
N ARG A 135 6.89 -0.92 -2.19
CA ARG A 135 6.98 0.15 -3.19
C ARG A 135 7.57 -0.36 -4.50
N ASP A 136 8.70 -1.05 -4.44
CA ASP A 136 9.46 -1.48 -5.60
C ASP A 136 8.71 -2.54 -6.43
N SER A 137 7.85 -3.33 -5.77
CA SER A 137 6.92 -4.27 -6.43
C SER A 137 5.64 -3.61 -6.93
N ARG A 138 5.41 -2.34 -6.63
CA ARG A 138 4.13 -1.61 -6.84
C ARG A 138 2.96 -2.15 -6.02
N GLY A 139 3.20 -3.03 -5.05
CA GLY A 139 2.18 -3.47 -4.09
C GLY A 139 1.66 -2.33 -3.20
N MET A 140 2.49 -1.29 -3.02
CA MET A 140 2.14 -0.03 -2.36
C MET A 140 2.91 1.12 -2.99
N PRO A 141 2.46 1.67 -4.11
CA PRO A 141 3.15 2.79 -4.78
C PRO A 141 3.09 4.05 -3.92
N GLU A 142 4.14 4.89 -4.03
CA GLU A 142 4.18 6.19 -3.39
C GLU A 142 3.78 7.28 -4.37
N PHE A 143 2.93 8.23 -3.94
CA PHE A 143 2.60 9.38 -4.75
C PHE A 143 2.27 10.60 -3.89
N VAL A 144 2.33 11.77 -4.53
CA VAL A 144 1.85 13.02 -3.98
C VAL A 144 0.85 13.63 -4.96
N TYR A 145 -0.26 14.08 -4.45
CA TYR A 145 -1.21 14.94 -5.17
C TYR A 145 -1.18 16.32 -4.53
N ASP A 146 -0.74 17.31 -5.30
CA ASP A 146 -0.71 18.71 -4.87
C ASP A 146 -1.57 19.56 -5.82
N PRO A 147 -2.77 19.98 -5.39
CA PRO A 147 -3.69 20.75 -6.23
C PRO A 147 -3.21 22.18 -6.52
N GLN A 148 -2.08 22.62 -5.95
CA GLN A 148 -1.49 23.94 -6.26
C GLN A 148 -0.61 23.90 -7.52
N VAL A 149 -0.29 22.72 -8.03
CA VAL A 149 0.62 22.56 -9.18
C VAL A 149 -0.08 22.93 -10.49
N SER A 150 -1.34 22.54 -10.70
CA SER A 150 -2.08 22.74 -11.93
C SER A 150 -3.59 22.69 -11.72
N GLU A 151 -4.34 23.23 -12.67
CA GLU A 151 -5.80 23.03 -12.79
C GLU A 151 -6.15 21.63 -13.33
N LEU A 152 -5.20 20.95 -13.96
CA LEU A 152 -5.41 19.62 -14.51
C LEU A 152 -5.02 18.55 -13.48
N HIS A 153 -5.96 17.70 -13.12
CA HIS A 153 -5.79 16.67 -12.08
C HIS A 153 -4.56 15.79 -12.29
N ASN A 154 -4.30 15.35 -13.51
CA ASN A 154 -3.16 14.49 -13.82
C ASN A 154 -1.79 15.17 -13.66
N GLU A 155 -1.73 16.49 -13.78
CA GLU A 155 -0.50 17.28 -13.57
C GLU A 155 -0.21 17.53 -12.09
N CYS A 156 -1.21 17.38 -11.24
CA CYS A 156 -1.08 17.48 -9.79
C CYS A 156 -0.45 16.22 -9.16
N LEU A 157 -0.34 15.12 -9.91
CA LEU A 157 0.20 13.83 -9.44
C LEU A 157 1.71 13.72 -9.65
N ASP A 158 2.47 13.53 -8.59
CA ASP A 158 3.88 13.17 -8.62
C ASP A 158 4.08 11.71 -8.21
N LEU A 159 4.48 10.88 -9.17
CA LEU A 159 4.77 9.45 -9.00
C LEU A 159 6.27 9.14 -8.89
N LYS A 160 7.13 10.16 -8.80
CA LYS A 160 8.58 9.98 -8.74
C LYS A 160 9.00 9.09 -7.56
N GLY A 161 9.97 8.24 -7.81
CA GLY A 161 10.51 7.31 -6.82
C GLY A 161 9.93 5.90 -6.88
N ASN A 162 8.87 5.69 -7.66
CA ASN A 162 8.40 4.36 -7.99
C ASN A 162 9.16 3.78 -9.19
N PRO A 163 9.17 2.45 -9.36
CA PRO A 163 9.69 1.82 -10.57
C PRO A 163 8.96 2.29 -11.83
N SER A 164 9.62 2.17 -12.98
CA SER A 164 9.04 2.56 -14.27
C SER A 164 7.74 1.83 -14.58
N LEU A 165 6.74 2.55 -15.08
CA LEU A 165 5.46 2.00 -15.53
C LEU A 165 5.51 1.38 -16.93
N LYS A 166 6.70 1.28 -17.56
CA LYS A 166 6.84 0.72 -18.92
C LYS A 166 6.65 -0.80 -18.97
N ASN A 167 6.78 -1.47 -17.85
CA ASN A 167 6.56 -2.91 -17.73
C ASN A 167 5.16 -3.18 -17.19
N ASP A 168 4.71 -4.40 -17.33
CA ASP A 168 3.47 -4.87 -16.72
C ASP A 168 3.46 -4.50 -15.24
N TRP A 169 2.29 -4.14 -14.73
CA TRP A 169 2.17 -3.57 -13.37
C TRP A 169 2.66 -4.48 -12.23
N TRP A 170 2.78 -5.78 -12.48
CA TRP A 170 3.36 -6.76 -11.54
C TRP A 170 4.88 -6.93 -11.69
N GLU A 171 5.50 -6.32 -12.70
CA GLU A 171 6.94 -6.37 -12.91
C GLU A 171 7.59 -5.04 -12.59
N ALA A 172 8.55 -5.04 -11.69
CA ALA A 172 9.39 -3.89 -11.39
C ALA A 172 10.81 -4.12 -11.90
N SER A 173 11.35 -3.18 -12.68
CA SER A 173 12.75 -3.20 -13.08
C SER A 173 13.59 -2.44 -12.09
N TYR A 174 14.55 -3.11 -11.48
CA TYR A 174 15.69 -2.47 -10.85
C TYR A 174 16.69 -2.08 -11.94
N SER A 175 17.31 -0.94 -11.82
CA SER A 175 18.18 -0.25 -12.78
C SER A 175 18.80 -1.14 -13.87
N ASP A 176 19.02 -0.58 -15.07
CA ASP A 176 19.54 -1.24 -16.29
C ASP A 176 20.80 -2.10 -16.11
N LYS A 177 21.47 -2.02 -14.96
CA LYS A 177 22.66 -2.81 -14.63
C LYS A 177 22.37 -4.18 -14.01
N GLU A 178 21.20 -4.33 -13.38
CA GLU A 178 20.77 -5.59 -12.79
C GLU A 178 19.45 -5.99 -13.45
N LYS A 179 19.47 -6.77 -14.45
CA LYS A 179 18.26 -7.31 -15.15
C LYS A 179 17.30 -8.07 -14.22
N TYR A 180 17.03 -7.49 -13.05
CA TYR A 180 16.20 -8.08 -12.02
C TYR A 180 14.84 -7.41 -12.00
N ASN A 181 13.82 -8.13 -12.44
CA ASN A 181 12.42 -7.71 -12.34
C ASN A 181 11.88 -8.15 -10.99
N TYR A 182 11.60 -7.20 -10.11
CA TYR A 182 10.95 -7.46 -8.84
C TYR A 182 9.44 -7.27 -8.99
N THR A 183 8.67 -8.32 -8.75
CA THR A 183 7.22 -8.34 -8.97
C THR A 183 6.45 -8.31 -7.65
N VAL A 184 5.14 -8.04 -7.72
CA VAL A 184 4.22 -8.23 -6.58
C VAL A 184 4.30 -9.66 -6.05
N ALA A 185 4.49 -10.65 -6.92
CA ALA A 185 4.68 -12.03 -6.53
C ALA A 185 5.93 -12.22 -5.65
N HIS A 186 7.05 -11.62 -6.03
CA HIS A 186 8.27 -11.66 -5.22
C HIS A 186 8.07 -10.99 -3.85
N TRP A 187 7.42 -9.82 -3.82
CA TRP A 187 7.10 -9.17 -2.54
C TRP A 187 6.26 -10.07 -1.64
N ALA A 188 5.19 -10.67 -2.17
CA ALA A 188 4.31 -11.52 -1.38
C ALA A 188 5.03 -12.77 -0.82
N THR A 189 6.10 -13.27 -1.47
CA THR A 189 6.91 -14.38 -0.91
C THR A 189 7.60 -13.98 0.41
N THR A 190 7.83 -12.70 0.64
CA THR A 190 8.50 -12.19 1.83
C THR A 190 7.60 -12.04 3.05
N GLU A 191 6.29 -12.22 2.88
CA GLU A 191 5.30 -12.03 3.95
C GLU A 191 4.49 -13.30 4.22
N ALA A 192 4.43 -13.71 5.49
CA ALA A 192 3.76 -14.95 5.87
C ALA A 192 2.26 -14.95 5.58
N ARG A 193 1.62 -13.77 5.54
CA ARG A 193 0.19 -13.64 5.23
C ARG A 193 -0.23 -14.19 3.86
N PHE A 194 0.72 -14.44 2.96
CA PHE A 194 0.46 -15.01 1.64
C PHE A 194 0.94 -16.46 1.49
N ARG A 195 1.51 -17.06 2.54
CA ARG A 195 2.19 -18.38 2.46
C ARG A 195 1.35 -19.49 1.86
N LYS A 196 0.05 -19.50 2.08
CA LYS A 196 -0.80 -20.60 1.58
C LYS A 196 -1.02 -20.58 0.07
N HIS A 197 -0.72 -19.44 -0.57
CA HIS A 197 -0.77 -19.31 -2.02
C HIS A 197 0.58 -19.61 -2.71
N LEU A 198 1.61 -19.95 -1.93
CA LEU A 198 2.93 -20.21 -2.44
C LEU A 198 3.12 -21.71 -2.69
N LYS A 199 3.59 -22.07 -3.87
CA LYS A 199 4.06 -23.42 -4.19
C LYS A 199 5.57 -23.50 -4.02
N LYS A 200 6.03 -24.52 -3.32
CA LYS A 200 7.45 -24.87 -3.32
C LYS A 200 7.78 -25.63 -4.60
N ILE A 201 8.80 -25.19 -5.32
CA ILE A 201 9.37 -25.97 -6.43
C ILE A 201 10.11 -27.14 -5.82
N PRO A 202 9.85 -28.41 -6.22
CA PRO A 202 10.60 -29.56 -5.72
C PRO A 202 12.09 -29.37 -5.96
N GLY A 203 12.90 -29.47 -4.89
CA GLY A 203 14.35 -29.33 -4.96
C GLY A 203 14.88 -27.88 -4.90
N ALA A 204 14.00 -26.87 -4.88
CA ALA A 204 14.41 -25.47 -4.77
C ALA A 204 14.62 -25.04 -3.32
N ALA A 205 15.44 -23.99 -3.10
CA ALA A 205 15.61 -23.38 -1.80
C ALA A 205 14.28 -22.79 -1.28
N ALA A 206 14.16 -22.62 0.03
CA ALA A 206 12.92 -22.11 0.65
C ALA A 206 12.52 -20.69 0.17
N SER A 207 13.47 -19.95 -0.38
CA SER A 207 13.25 -18.63 -0.99
C SER A 207 12.65 -18.67 -2.39
N GLU A 208 12.69 -19.83 -3.06
CA GLU A 208 12.18 -20.03 -4.41
C GLU A 208 10.78 -20.64 -4.32
N SER A 209 9.79 -19.81 -4.07
CA SER A 209 8.40 -20.19 -4.03
C SER A 209 7.67 -19.54 -5.20
N LEU A 210 6.78 -20.30 -5.84
CA LEU A 210 5.90 -19.78 -6.89
C LEU A 210 4.49 -19.56 -6.36
N PHE A 211 3.84 -18.53 -6.86
CA PHE A 211 2.41 -18.34 -6.66
C PHE A 211 1.63 -19.41 -7.43
N LEU A 212 0.46 -19.76 -6.90
CA LEU A 212 -0.52 -20.52 -7.65
C LEU A 212 -1.06 -19.68 -8.81
N ASP A 213 -1.40 -20.34 -9.92
CA ASP A 213 -1.95 -19.70 -11.11
C ASP A 213 -3.17 -18.81 -10.79
N ASP A 214 -4.02 -19.26 -9.84
CA ASP A 214 -5.19 -18.50 -9.37
C ASP A 214 -4.82 -17.16 -8.74
N MET A 215 -3.70 -17.09 -8.04
CA MET A 215 -3.23 -15.83 -7.45
C MET A 215 -2.70 -14.87 -8.51
N LEU A 216 -1.98 -15.39 -9.50
CA LEU A 216 -1.54 -14.58 -10.64
C LEU A 216 -2.74 -14.03 -11.40
N ALA A 217 -3.76 -14.84 -11.64
CA ALA A 217 -4.99 -14.40 -12.29
C ALA A 217 -5.70 -13.27 -11.49
N CYS A 218 -5.75 -13.36 -10.16
CA CYS A 218 -6.33 -12.32 -9.31
C CYS A 218 -5.48 -11.03 -9.26
N LEU A 219 -4.16 -11.15 -9.40
CA LEU A 219 -3.26 -9.98 -9.38
C LEU A 219 -3.17 -9.31 -10.75
N THR A 220 -3.63 -9.93 -11.81
CA THR A 220 -3.58 -9.43 -13.19
C THR A 220 -4.91 -8.87 -13.68
N GLN A 221 -5.96 -8.95 -12.91
CA GLN A 221 -7.26 -8.31 -13.17
C GLN A 221 -7.29 -6.87 -12.65
#